data_02452a6bbc8321fcd63c0c231ac7a015
#
_entry.id   02452a6bbc8321fcd63c0c231ac7a015
#
_cell.length_a   1.000
_cell.length_b   1.000
_cell.length_c   1.000
_cell.angle_alpha   90.00
_cell.angle_beta   90.00
_cell.angle_gamma   90.00
#
_symmetry.space_group_name_H-M   'P 1'
#
loop_
_entity.id
_entity.type
_entity.pdbx_description
1 polymer ?
#
loop_
_entity_poly.entity_id
_entity_poly.type
_entity_poly.pdbx_seq_one_letter_code
_entity_poly.pdbx_strand_id
1 'polypeptide(L)'
;AYVALSRCTSLEGIQLKKPISRADVFVRPEIVSFSERFNNRTAIDRALKQAQADVQYVAAAKAFDKGDFGTFLDEFFKAIHSRYDIEKPNVQRLIRRKLNIINRLKEENRALKQAALEKEKALVKYAREYILMGDECLKHDMKEAAMKNYEKAVTLCPKFKEAWKKIKKLEKES
;
A
#
# COMPACT_ATOMS: atom_id res chain seq x y z
N ALA A 1 -16.66 56.35 0.03
CA ALA A 1 -17.89 55.54 0.03
C ALA A 1 -17.58 54.06 0.31
N TYR A 2 -16.67 53.39 -0.43
CA TYR A 2 -16.39 51.94 -0.29
C TYR A 2 -15.95 51.54 1.12
N VAL A 3 -15.00 52.27 1.72
CA VAL A 3 -14.47 51.94 3.07
C VAL A 3 -15.54 52.02 4.18
N ALA A 4 -16.49 52.93 4.04
CA ALA A 4 -17.58 53.08 4.99
C ALA A 4 -18.64 51.98 4.80
N LEU A 5 -18.99 51.65 3.56
CA LEU A 5 -19.98 50.63 3.24
C LEU A 5 -19.47 49.21 3.51
N SER A 6 -18.18 48.95 3.29
CA SER A 6 -17.58 47.63 3.55
C SER A 6 -17.45 47.25 5.05
N ARG A 7 -17.62 48.22 5.94
CA ARG A 7 -17.61 48.01 7.39
C ARG A 7 -19.01 47.84 8.00
N CYS A 8 -20.04 47.95 7.19
CA CYS A 8 -21.42 47.77 7.64
C CYS A 8 -21.81 46.29 7.49
N THR A 9 -22.40 45.73 8.52
CA THR A 9 -22.91 44.36 8.52
C THR A 9 -24.24 44.21 7.79
N SER A 10 -24.99 45.33 7.67
CA SER A 10 -26.23 45.42 6.89
C SER A 10 -26.37 46.79 6.31
N LEU A 11 -27.17 46.97 5.25
CA LEU A 11 -27.51 48.28 4.66
C LEU A 11 -28.63 48.96 5.41
N GLU A 12 -29.34 48.27 6.29
CA GLU A 12 -30.40 48.78 7.11
C GLU A 12 -29.81 49.72 8.18
N GLY A 13 -30.36 50.92 8.28
CA GLY A 13 -29.88 51.93 9.24
C GLY A 13 -28.78 52.88 8.70
N ILE A 14 -28.30 52.69 7.46
CA ILE A 14 -27.41 53.67 6.84
C ILE A 14 -28.19 54.85 6.29
N GLN A 15 -27.95 56.04 6.87
CA GLN A 15 -28.51 57.28 6.36
C GLN A 15 -27.45 58.02 5.50
N LEU A 16 -27.77 58.24 4.24
CA LEU A 16 -26.91 58.99 3.31
C LEU A 16 -27.36 60.41 3.28
N LYS A 17 -26.49 61.37 3.56
CA LYS A 17 -26.77 62.81 3.43
C LYS A 17 -27.04 63.26 1.99
N LYS A 18 -26.51 62.51 1.00
CA LYS A 18 -26.74 62.71 -0.41
C LYS A 18 -26.80 61.32 -1.09
N PRO A 19 -27.60 61.15 -2.14
CA PRO A 19 -27.61 59.91 -2.90
C PRO A 19 -26.24 59.67 -3.56
N ILE A 20 -25.79 58.41 -3.53
CA ILE A 20 -24.54 58.00 -4.18
C ILE A 20 -24.82 57.82 -5.67
N SER A 21 -24.15 58.59 -6.50
CA SER A 21 -24.19 58.41 -7.95
C SER A 21 -23.10 57.44 -8.42
N ARG A 22 -23.21 56.96 -9.68
CA ARG A 22 -22.15 56.14 -10.29
C ARG A 22 -20.79 56.82 -10.30
N ALA A 23 -20.75 58.15 -10.42
CA ALA A 23 -19.53 58.96 -10.41
C ALA A 23 -18.83 58.98 -9.05
N ASP A 24 -19.58 58.71 -7.97
CA ASP A 24 -19.05 58.68 -6.60
C ASP A 24 -18.41 57.33 -6.26
N VAL A 25 -18.67 56.30 -7.10
CA VAL A 25 -18.09 54.96 -6.96
C VAL A 25 -16.82 54.89 -7.80
N PHE A 26 -15.73 55.35 -7.21
CA PHE A 26 -14.43 55.32 -7.84
C PHE A 26 -13.61 54.13 -7.37
N VAL A 27 -13.27 53.22 -8.28
CA VAL A 27 -12.38 52.08 -8.01
C VAL A 27 -11.07 52.31 -8.76
N ARG A 28 -9.96 52.28 -8.04
CA ARG A 28 -8.65 52.46 -8.68
C ARG A 28 -8.38 51.31 -9.64
N PRO A 29 -7.84 51.59 -10.86
CA PRO A 29 -7.54 50.54 -11.84
C PRO A 29 -6.68 49.41 -11.30
N GLU A 30 -5.74 49.71 -10.38
CA GLU A 30 -4.88 48.72 -9.75
C GLU A 30 -5.68 47.72 -8.90
N ILE A 31 -6.78 48.18 -8.25
CA ILE A 31 -7.65 47.30 -7.47
C ILE A 31 -8.46 46.37 -8.37
N VAL A 32 -8.91 46.88 -9.52
CA VAL A 32 -9.63 46.09 -10.53
C VAL A 32 -8.70 45.03 -11.08
N SER A 33 -7.50 45.38 -11.52
CA SER A 33 -6.53 44.43 -12.06
C SER A 33 -6.06 43.39 -11.01
N PHE A 34 -5.96 43.81 -9.75
CA PHE A 34 -5.69 42.91 -8.64
C PHE A 34 -6.85 41.91 -8.43
N SER A 35 -8.10 42.42 -8.39
CA SER A 35 -9.31 41.60 -8.23
C SER A 35 -9.46 40.56 -9.35
N GLU A 36 -9.24 40.99 -10.61
CA GLU A 36 -9.27 40.09 -11.77
C GLU A 36 -8.19 39.00 -11.69
N ARG A 37 -7.01 39.36 -11.21
CA ARG A 37 -5.90 38.41 -11.06
C ARG A 37 -6.12 37.39 -9.93
N PHE A 38 -6.67 37.86 -8.80
CA PHE A 38 -6.86 37.00 -7.60
C PHE A 38 -8.21 36.29 -7.57
N ASN A 39 -9.23 36.76 -8.24
CA ASN A 39 -10.55 36.13 -8.35
C ASN A 39 -10.71 35.25 -9.59
N ASN A 40 -9.63 34.93 -10.28
CA ASN A 40 -9.68 34.04 -11.42
C ASN A 40 -9.85 32.59 -10.92
N ARG A 41 -11.10 32.13 -10.87
CA ARG A 41 -11.46 30.77 -10.42
C ARG A 41 -10.67 29.69 -11.14
N THR A 42 -10.47 29.80 -12.46
CA THR A 42 -9.73 28.82 -13.24
C THR A 42 -8.25 28.75 -12.84
N ALA A 43 -7.63 29.89 -12.51
CA ALA A 43 -6.25 29.91 -12.01
C ALA A 43 -6.15 29.32 -10.59
N ILE A 44 -7.12 29.63 -9.72
CA ILE A 44 -7.20 29.08 -8.36
C ILE A 44 -7.40 27.56 -8.41
N ASP A 45 -8.36 27.06 -9.19
CA ASP A 45 -8.64 25.64 -9.35
C ASP A 45 -7.43 24.88 -9.91
N ARG A 46 -6.70 25.49 -10.85
CA ARG A 46 -5.46 24.90 -11.37
C ARG A 46 -4.37 24.82 -10.29
N ALA A 47 -4.19 25.89 -9.52
CA ALA A 47 -3.22 25.91 -8.42
C ALA A 47 -3.57 24.90 -7.32
N LEU A 48 -4.85 24.76 -6.97
CA LEU A 48 -5.33 23.77 -6.02
C LEU A 48 -5.07 22.34 -6.52
N LYS A 49 -5.38 22.04 -7.77
CA LYS A 49 -5.08 20.71 -8.36
C LYS A 49 -3.59 20.43 -8.39
N GLN A 50 -2.74 21.41 -8.66
CA GLN A 50 -1.30 21.24 -8.60
C GLN A 50 -0.82 20.93 -7.18
N ALA A 51 -1.26 21.71 -6.19
CA ALA A 51 -0.90 21.49 -4.79
C ALA A 51 -1.39 20.12 -4.29
N GLN A 52 -2.61 19.75 -4.66
CA GLN A 52 -3.17 18.44 -4.32
C GLN A 52 -2.35 17.29 -4.92
N ALA A 53 -1.95 17.40 -6.19
CA ALA A 53 -1.09 16.42 -6.83
C ALA A 53 0.28 16.31 -6.14
N ASP A 54 0.87 17.40 -5.70
CA ASP A 54 2.15 17.40 -4.98
C ASP A 54 2.03 16.65 -3.65
N VAL A 55 0.95 16.86 -2.89
CA VAL A 55 0.68 16.11 -1.64
C VAL A 55 0.53 14.60 -1.93
N GLN A 56 -0.21 14.26 -2.99
CA GLN A 56 -0.41 12.86 -3.39
C GLN A 56 0.90 12.20 -3.85
N TYR A 57 1.77 12.89 -4.58
CA TYR A 57 3.10 12.37 -4.94
C TYR A 57 3.98 12.12 -3.71
N VAL A 58 3.94 12.99 -2.71
CA VAL A 58 4.66 12.78 -1.45
C VAL A 58 4.11 11.58 -0.68
N ALA A 59 2.78 11.44 -0.64
CA ALA A 59 2.13 10.28 -0.01
C ALA A 59 2.50 8.97 -0.72
N ALA A 60 2.48 8.97 -2.06
CA ALA A 60 2.89 7.84 -2.88
C ALA A 60 4.36 7.46 -2.62
N ALA A 61 5.27 8.43 -2.58
CA ALA A 61 6.68 8.16 -2.29
C ALA A 61 6.87 7.50 -0.92
N LYS A 62 6.23 8.04 0.12
CA LYS A 62 6.26 7.47 1.47
C LYS A 62 5.70 6.04 1.55
N ALA A 63 4.61 5.77 0.82
CA ALA A 63 4.02 4.43 0.74
C ALA A 63 4.98 3.45 0.06
N PHE A 64 5.61 3.86 -1.05
CA PHE A 64 6.61 3.05 -1.75
C PHE A 64 7.79 2.66 -0.85
N ASP A 65 8.33 3.63 -0.10
CA ASP A 65 9.48 3.42 0.81
C ASP A 65 9.13 2.46 1.95
N LYS A 66 7.84 2.41 2.35
CA LYS A 66 7.33 1.44 3.35
C LYS A 66 7.01 0.06 2.76
N GLY A 67 7.10 -0.11 1.44
CA GLY A 67 6.71 -1.35 0.75
C GLY A 67 5.20 -1.51 0.57
N ASP A 68 4.39 -0.49 0.89
CA ASP A 68 2.95 -0.47 0.64
C ASP A 68 2.68 -0.07 -0.81
N PHE A 69 2.81 -1.06 -1.69
CA PHE A 69 2.68 -0.84 -3.13
C PHE A 69 1.22 -0.58 -3.57
N GLY A 70 0.23 -1.01 -2.79
CA GLY A 70 -1.18 -0.71 -3.04
C GLY A 70 -1.44 0.79 -2.89
N THR A 71 -1.17 1.33 -1.71
CA THR A 71 -1.31 2.77 -1.44
C THR A 71 -0.42 3.62 -2.36
N PHE A 72 0.81 3.16 -2.68
CA PHE A 72 1.65 3.84 -3.66
C PHE A 72 0.95 4.02 -5.00
N LEU A 73 0.40 2.94 -5.56
CA LEU A 73 -0.26 3.00 -6.86
C LEU A 73 -1.49 3.91 -6.82
N ASP A 74 -2.32 3.79 -5.79
CA ASP A 74 -3.53 4.61 -5.63
C ASP A 74 -3.21 6.10 -5.56
N GLU A 75 -2.30 6.51 -4.69
CA GLU A 75 -1.93 7.92 -4.53
C GLU A 75 -1.20 8.45 -5.77
N PHE A 76 -0.37 7.61 -6.39
CA PHE A 76 0.36 7.98 -7.60
C PHE A 76 -0.59 8.20 -8.79
N PHE A 77 -1.58 7.34 -8.99
CA PHE A 77 -2.58 7.51 -10.05
C PHE A 77 -3.49 8.71 -9.79
N LYS A 78 -3.89 8.97 -8.55
CA LYS A 78 -4.62 10.19 -8.19
C LYS A 78 -3.83 11.45 -8.55
N ALA A 79 -2.54 11.51 -8.22
CA ALA A 79 -1.67 12.63 -8.53
C ALA A 79 -1.55 12.86 -10.05
N ILE A 80 -1.31 11.80 -10.81
CA ILE A 80 -1.24 11.86 -12.28
C ILE A 80 -2.55 12.36 -12.87
N HIS A 81 -3.68 11.87 -12.39
CA HIS A 81 -4.99 12.27 -12.89
C HIS A 81 -5.30 13.75 -12.58
N SER A 82 -4.95 14.19 -11.38
CA SER A 82 -5.15 15.59 -10.97
C SER A 82 -4.35 16.60 -11.80
N ARG A 83 -3.16 16.24 -12.25
CA ARG A 83 -2.24 17.10 -13.02
C ARG A 83 -2.13 16.78 -14.49
N TYR A 84 -2.73 15.67 -14.95
CA TYR A 84 -2.58 15.15 -16.31
C TYR A 84 -1.10 14.92 -16.69
N ASP A 85 -0.29 14.47 -15.73
CA ASP A 85 1.16 14.29 -15.90
C ASP A 85 1.53 13.01 -16.67
N ILE A 86 0.54 12.20 -17.06
CA ILE A 86 0.78 10.89 -17.73
C ILE A 86 1.57 11.01 -19.04
N GLU A 87 1.42 12.14 -19.73
CA GLU A 87 2.11 12.38 -21.01
C GLU A 87 3.55 12.84 -20.82
N LYS A 88 3.96 13.21 -19.61
CA LYS A 88 5.32 13.69 -19.34
C LYS A 88 6.33 12.53 -19.38
N PRO A 89 7.38 12.59 -20.22
CA PRO A 89 8.33 11.49 -20.36
C PRO A 89 9.03 11.10 -19.05
N ASN A 90 9.26 12.08 -18.17
CA ASN A 90 9.87 11.84 -16.87
C ASN A 90 8.95 11.03 -15.93
N VAL A 91 7.65 11.32 -15.95
CA VAL A 91 6.64 10.59 -15.18
C VAL A 91 6.51 9.16 -15.70
N GLN A 92 6.45 8.97 -17.01
CA GLN A 92 6.41 7.66 -17.64
C GLN A 92 7.64 6.81 -17.29
N ARG A 93 8.84 7.41 -17.30
CA ARG A 93 10.09 6.71 -16.89
C ARG A 93 10.05 6.34 -15.41
N LEU A 94 9.55 7.23 -14.55
CA LEU A 94 9.41 6.96 -13.13
C LEU A 94 8.45 5.80 -12.87
N ILE A 95 7.28 5.81 -13.50
CA ILE A 95 6.29 4.71 -13.42
C ILE A 95 6.93 3.38 -13.80
N ARG A 96 7.56 3.31 -14.97
CA ARG A 96 8.20 2.08 -15.46
C ARG A 96 9.24 1.54 -14.46
N ARG A 97 10.10 2.41 -13.92
CA ARG A 97 11.09 2.02 -12.91
C ARG A 97 10.43 1.44 -11.66
N LYS A 98 9.41 2.11 -11.11
CA LYS A 98 8.71 1.67 -9.89
C LYS A 98 7.95 0.37 -10.12
N LEU A 99 7.26 0.21 -11.25
CA LEU A 99 6.58 -1.04 -11.61
C LEU A 99 7.55 -2.20 -11.80
N ASN A 100 8.71 -1.97 -12.43
CA ASN A 100 9.72 -3.00 -12.58
C ASN A 100 10.25 -3.49 -11.22
N ILE A 101 10.46 -2.59 -10.25
CA ILE A 101 10.86 -2.96 -8.90
C ILE A 101 9.76 -3.81 -8.23
N ILE A 102 8.51 -3.38 -8.30
CA ILE A 102 7.37 -4.12 -7.73
C ILE A 102 7.25 -5.52 -8.34
N ASN A 103 7.36 -5.62 -9.66
CA ASN A 103 7.27 -6.90 -10.37
C ASN A 103 8.41 -7.83 -9.96
N ARG A 104 9.66 -7.34 -9.91
CA ARG A 104 10.80 -8.13 -9.44
C ARG A 104 10.58 -8.66 -8.02
N LEU A 105 10.16 -7.80 -7.09
CA LEU A 105 9.89 -8.22 -5.72
C LEU A 105 8.74 -9.25 -5.62
N LYS A 106 7.72 -9.14 -6.48
CA LYS A 106 6.64 -10.14 -6.56
C LYS A 106 7.15 -11.48 -7.06
N GLU A 107 8.02 -11.48 -8.06
CA GLU A 107 8.63 -12.70 -8.61
C GLU A 107 9.55 -13.37 -7.58
N GLU A 108 10.41 -12.60 -6.91
CA GLU A 108 11.28 -13.09 -5.84
C GLU A 108 10.47 -13.73 -4.70
N ASN A 109 9.41 -13.05 -4.24
CA ASN A 109 8.51 -13.58 -3.21
C ASN A 109 7.78 -14.86 -3.66
N ARG A 110 7.38 -14.93 -4.93
CA ARG A 110 6.74 -16.12 -5.49
C ARG A 110 7.72 -17.29 -5.54
N ALA A 111 8.95 -17.06 -5.99
CA ALA A 111 10.00 -18.07 -6.02
C ALA A 111 10.34 -18.59 -4.63
N LEU A 112 10.47 -17.69 -3.62
CA LEU A 112 10.70 -18.07 -2.23
C LEU A 112 9.58 -18.92 -1.65
N LYS A 113 8.32 -18.56 -1.91
CA LYS A 113 7.15 -19.33 -1.46
C LYS A 113 7.13 -20.72 -2.11
N GLN A 114 7.48 -20.79 -3.39
CA GLN A 114 7.52 -22.08 -4.10
C GLN A 114 8.64 -22.98 -3.57
N ALA A 115 9.84 -22.43 -3.36
CA ALA A 115 10.97 -23.16 -2.78
C ALA A 115 10.66 -23.66 -1.35
N ALA A 116 9.99 -22.85 -0.53
CA ALA A 116 9.54 -23.24 0.80
C ALA A 116 8.54 -24.40 0.74
N LEU A 117 7.57 -24.35 -0.19
CA LEU A 117 6.59 -25.41 -0.40
C LEU A 117 7.24 -26.72 -0.88
N GLU A 118 8.20 -26.64 -1.79
CA GLU A 118 8.94 -27.82 -2.27
C GLU A 118 9.77 -28.43 -1.16
N LYS A 119 10.44 -27.61 -0.35
CA LYS A 119 11.16 -28.08 0.83
C LYS A 119 10.24 -28.81 1.82
N GLU A 120 9.07 -28.23 2.10
CA GLU A 120 8.08 -28.86 2.99
C GLU A 120 7.60 -30.22 2.43
N LYS A 121 7.30 -30.30 1.12
CA LYS A 121 6.93 -31.56 0.46
C LYS A 121 8.05 -32.61 0.55
N ALA A 122 9.31 -32.21 0.36
CA ALA A 122 10.44 -33.10 0.48
C ALA A 122 10.59 -33.64 1.92
N LEU A 123 10.44 -32.78 2.95
CA LEU A 123 10.49 -33.22 4.35
C LEU A 123 9.38 -34.21 4.68
N VAL A 124 8.16 -33.97 4.18
CA VAL A 124 7.04 -34.93 4.36
C VAL A 124 7.34 -36.27 3.68
N LYS A 125 7.95 -36.25 2.48
CA LYS A 125 8.36 -37.47 1.79
C LYS A 125 9.38 -38.26 2.60
N TYR A 126 10.44 -37.61 3.08
CA TYR A 126 11.44 -38.27 3.94
C TYR A 126 10.85 -38.79 5.27
N ALA A 127 9.97 -38.00 5.88
CA ALA A 127 9.29 -38.48 7.09
C ALA A 127 8.49 -39.77 6.86
N ARG A 128 7.82 -39.90 5.69
CA ARG A 128 7.12 -41.15 5.31
C ARG A 128 8.08 -42.30 5.09
N GLU A 129 9.23 -42.08 4.47
CA GLU A 129 10.26 -43.10 4.30
C GLU A 129 10.76 -43.62 5.65
N TYR A 130 11.00 -42.74 6.63
CA TYR A 130 11.36 -43.15 7.98
C TYR A 130 10.25 -43.95 8.71
N ILE A 131 8.98 -43.60 8.48
CA ILE A 131 7.87 -44.42 9.00
C ILE A 131 7.88 -45.80 8.40
N LEU A 132 8.06 -45.94 7.08
CA LEU A 132 8.14 -47.24 6.42
C LEU A 132 9.32 -48.05 6.95
N MET A 133 10.50 -47.44 7.14
CA MET A 133 11.65 -48.09 7.76
C MET A 133 11.34 -48.55 9.19
N GLY A 134 10.62 -47.75 9.96
CA GLY A 134 10.18 -48.13 11.30
C GLY A 134 9.21 -49.33 11.28
N ASP A 135 8.28 -49.34 10.33
CA ASP A 135 7.34 -50.46 10.15
C ASP A 135 8.07 -51.76 9.76
N GLU A 136 9.08 -51.68 8.90
CA GLU A 136 9.92 -52.82 8.58
C GLU A 136 10.71 -53.33 9.81
N CYS A 137 11.28 -52.43 10.62
CA CYS A 137 11.94 -52.82 11.85
C CYS A 137 10.99 -53.56 12.81
N LEU A 138 9.72 -53.15 12.88
CA LEU A 138 8.73 -53.87 13.70
C LEU A 138 8.42 -55.29 13.19
N LYS A 139 8.41 -55.50 11.87
CA LYS A 139 8.21 -56.86 11.31
C LYS A 139 9.32 -57.81 11.71
N HIS A 140 10.51 -57.28 12.01
CA HIS A 140 11.67 -58.03 12.45
C HIS A 140 11.87 -57.98 13.99
N ASP A 141 10.86 -57.56 14.73
CA ASP A 141 10.85 -57.45 16.21
C ASP A 141 11.93 -56.49 16.78
N MET A 142 12.43 -55.54 15.95
CA MET A 142 13.43 -54.56 16.35
C MET A 142 12.76 -53.26 16.86
N LYS A 143 12.14 -53.33 18.05
CA LYS A 143 11.34 -52.21 18.61
C LYS A 143 12.12 -50.93 18.82
N GLU A 144 13.35 -50.99 19.33
CA GLU A 144 14.19 -49.80 19.55
C GLU A 144 14.56 -49.10 18.25
N ALA A 145 14.87 -49.84 17.20
CA ALA A 145 15.19 -49.32 15.90
C ALA A 145 13.95 -48.67 15.25
N ALA A 146 12.78 -49.26 15.43
CA ALA A 146 11.52 -48.70 14.96
C ALA A 146 11.22 -47.36 15.64
N MET A 147 11.39 -47.29 16.98
CA MET A 147 11.19 -46.05 17.73
C MET A 147 12.08 -44.91 17.21
N LYS A 148 13.38 -45.15 17.04
CA LYS A 148 14.34 -44.20 16.50
C LYS A 148 13.94 -43.67 15.10
N ASN A 149 13.40 -44.54 14.27
CA ASN A 149 12.93 -44.13 12.94
C ASN A 149 11.67 -43.28 13.03
N TYR A 150 10.72 -43.59 13.89
CA TYR A 150 9.53 -42.74 14.08
C TYR A 150 9.88 -41.38 14.69
N GLU A 151 10.82 -41.33 15.66
CA GLU A 151 11.34 -40.04 16.20
C GLU A 151 12.00 -39.20 15.15
N LYS A 152 12.78 -39.78 14.24
CA LYS A 152 13.35 -39.06 13.09
C LYS A 152 12.27 -38.50 12.17
N ALA A 153 11.21 -39.27 11.90
CA ALA A 153 10.09 -38.79 11.10
C ALA A 153 9.39 -37.60 11.75
N VAL A 154 9.21 -37.61 13.08
CA VAL A 154 8.65 -36.47 13.84
C VAL A 154 9.58 -35.26 13.82
N THR A 155 10.90 -35.48 13.95
CA THR A 155 11.89 -34.38 13.88
C THR A 155 11.86 -33.70 12.52
N LEU A 156 11.72 -34.45 11.42
CA LEU A 156 11.62 -33.91 10.07
C LEU A 156 10.29 -33.19 9.82
N CYS A 157 9.20 -33.74 10.33
CA CYS A 157 7.87 -33.17 10.16
C CYS A 157 7.04 -33.28 11.46
N PRO A 158 7.17 -32.30 12.39
CA PRO A 158 6.48 -32.35 13.70
C PRO A 158 4.94 -32.39 13.59
N LYS A 159 4.38 -31.95 12.49
CA LYS A 159 2.93 -31.94 12.22
C LYS A 159 2.42 -33.31 11.71
N PHE A 160 3.28 -34.28 11.49
CA PHE A 160 2.91 -35.55 10.88
C PHE A 160 2.26 -36.50 11.91
N LYS A 161 0.94 -36.44 11.98
CA LYS A 161 0.13 -37.14 12.99
C LYS A 161 0.32 -38.65 13.01
N GLU A 162 0.67 -39.25 11.88
CA GLU A 162 0.88 -40.71 11.76
C GLU A 162 2.08 -41.16 12.57
N ALA A 163 3.21 -40.47 12.48
CA ALA A 163 4.41 -40.79 13.27
C ALA A 163 4.14 -40.74 14.78
N TRP A 164 3.45 -39.69 15.24
CA TRP A 164 3.05 -39.56 16.64
C TRP A 164 2.14 -40.72 17.12
N LYS A 165 1.21 -41.16 16.27
CA LYS A 165 0.35 -42.29 16.61
C LYS A 165 1.16 -43.60 16.80
N LYS A 166 2.17 -43.83 15.95
CA LYS A 166 3.02 -45.02 16.01
C LYS A 166 3.94 -45.04 17.24
N ILE A 167 4.53 -43.88 17.59
CA ILE A 167 5.30 -43.71 18.82
C ILE A 167 4.44 -44.03 20.04
N LYS A 168 3.26 -43.42 20.17
CA LYS A 168 2.34 -43.65 21.29
C LYS A 168 1.86 -45.10 21.39
N LYS A 169 1.77 -45.80 20.26
CA LYS A 169 1.40 -47.24 20.27
C LYS A 169 2.54 -48.08 20.84
N LEU A 170 3.78 -47.86 20.41
CA LEU A 170 4.95 -48.56 20.90
C LEU A 170 5.23 -48.30 22.38
N GLU A 171 5.06 -47.06 22.86
CA GLU A 171 5.19 -46.72 24.29
C GLU A 171 4.18 -47.44 25.19
N LYS A 172 3.01 -47.85 24.66
CA LYS A 172 1.99 -48.59 25.41
C LYS A 172 2.24 -50.10 25.41
N GLU A 173 3.01 -50.60 24.45
CA GLU A 173 3.33 -52.04 24.26
C GLU A 173 4.72 -52.39 24.84
N SER A 174 5.43 -51.41 25.40
CA SER A 174 6.70 -51.56 26.12
C SER A 174 6.47 -51.54 27.61
#